data_72bcce335a6cecb3be856c37268259b9
#
_entry.id   72bcce335a6cecb3be856c37268259b9
#
_cell.length_a   1.000
_cell.length_b   1.000
_cell.length_c   1.000
_cell.angle_alpha   90.00
_cell.angle_beta   90.00
_cell.angle_gamma   90.00
#
_symmetry.space_group_name_H-M   'P 1'
#
loop_
_entity.id
_entity.type
_entity.pdbx_description
1 polymer ?
#
loop_
_entity_poly.entity_id
_entity_poly.type
_entity_poly.pdbx_seq_one_letter_code
_entity_poly.pdbx_strand_id
1 'polypeptide(L)'
;YPDISLISNLGNLEYLGLGSGAGVQTIDSLSQLSNLLALCIENFQKISDYHSLAKLNKLESLSIIGNGLSPQYIHVDSLRFLEKMEQLRFFRFMTARLKDKNFKPVLALKNLEHLTLSPSKEIKCLYNELVKLPKLKYGLLKERAEMYLD
;
A
#
# COMPACT_ATOMS: atom_id res chain seq x y z
N TYR A 1 1.43 -0.26 -20.58
CA TYR A 1 2.74 0.43 -20.69
C TYR A 1 3.75 -0.29 -19.78
N PRO A 2 4.78 -0.92 -20.38
CA PRO A 2 5.77 -1.67 -19.59
C PRO A 2 6.84 -0.76 -18.96
N ASP A 3 7.03 0.45 -19.48
CA ASP A 3 8.05 1.39 -19.03
C ASP A 3 7.40 2.68 -18.51
N ILE A 4 7.71 3.02 -17.25
CA ILE A 4 7.25 4.23 -16.59
C ILE A 4 8.42 5.16 -16.21
N SER A 5 9.62 4.94 -16.80
CA SER A 5 10.83 5.69 -16.42
C SER A 5 10.69 7.21 -16.59
N LEU A 6 9.99 7.65 -17.62
CA LEU A 6 9.79 9.07 -17.91
C LEU A 6 8.94 9.80 -16.86
N ILE A 7 8.24 9.08 -16.01
CA ILE A 7 7.41 9.68 -14.95
C ILE A 7 8.26 10.48 -13.96
N SER A 8 9.52 10.10 -13.78
CA SER A 8 10.46 10.81 -12.90
C SER A 8 10.67 12.28 -13.28
N ASN A 9 10.38 12.64 -14.53
CA ASN A 9 10.48 14.03 -15.01
C ASN A 9 9.32 14.93 -14.52
N LEU A 10 8.29 14.32 -13.91
CA LEU A 10 7.12 15.04 -13.40
C LEU A 10 7.29 15.44 -11.94
N GLY A 11 8.37 16.17 -11.63
CA GLY A 11 8.78 16.48 -10.25
C GLY A 11 7.76 17.25 -9.41
N ASN A 12 6.80 17.93 -10.03
CA ASN A 12 5.73 18.66 -9.32
C ASN A 12 4.47 17.82 -9.10
N LEU A 13 4.47 16.55 -9.48
CA LEU A 13 3.30 15.69 -9.37
C LEU A 13 2.98 15.42 -7.90
N GLU A 14 1.73 15.67 -7.51
CA GLU A 14 1.22 15.44 -6.16
C GLU A 14 0.33 14.20 -6.08
N TYR A 15 -0.35 13.86 -7.15
CA TYR A 15 -1.31 12.74 -7.21
C TYR A 15 -1.04 11.86 -8.42
N LEU A 16 -0.86 10.56 -8.21
CA LEU A 16 -0.60 9.62 -9.28
C LEU A 16 -1.41 8.33 -9.11
N GLY A 17 -2.16 7.98 -10.14
CA GLY A 17 -2.82 6.69 -10.26
C GLY A 17 -2.31 5.93 -11.47
N LEU A 18 -1.83 4.73 -11.28
CA LEU A 18 -1.38 3.83 -12.34
C LEU A 18 -2.17 2.53 -12.28
N GLY A 19 -3.10 2.37 -13.21
CA GLY A 19 -3.85 1.13 -13.39
C GLY A 19 -3.21 0.20 -14.42
N SER A 20 -3.59 -1.07 -14.38
CA SER A 20 -3.18 -2.06 -15.39
C SER A 20 -1.66 -2.22 -15.55
N GLY A 21 -0.92 -2.18 -14.47
CA GLY A 21 0.54 -2.20 -14.45
C GLY A 21 1.20 -3.57 -14.65
N ALA A 22 0.50 -4.58 -15.19
CA ALA A 22 1.00 -5.95 -15.32
C ALA A 22 2.32 -6.08 -16.09
N GLY A 23 2.61 -5.16 -17.00
CA GLY A 23 3.84 -5.14 -17.79
C GLY A 23 5.01 -4.38 -17.17
N VAL A 24 4.78 -3.59 -16.12
CA VAL A 24 5.81 -2.74 -15.49
C VAL A 24 6.86 -3.61 -14.83
N GLN A 25 8.14 -3.32 -15.10
CA GLN A 25 9.28 -4.11 -14.62
C GLN A 25 9.97 -3.51 -13.39
N THR A 26 9.86 -2.19 -13.19
CA THR A 26 10.47 -1.48 -12.06
C THR A 26 9.63 -0.27 -11.67
N ILE A 27 9.65 0.07 -10.38
CA ILE A 27 9.00 1.25 -9.83
C ILE A 27 10.01 2.30 -9.32
N ASP A 28 11.28 2.15 -9.64
CA ASP A 28 12.32 3.03 -9.11
C ASP A 28 12.11 4.49 -9.49
N SER A 29 11.56 4.75 -10.67
CA SER A 29 11.21 6.10 -11.12
C SER A 29 10.19 6.80 -10.24
N LEU A 30 9.28 6.03 -9.60
CA LEU A 30 8.28 6.60 -8.69
C LEU A 30 8.93 7.21 -7.45
N SER A 31 10.04 6.63 -6.97
CA SER A 31 10.74 7.10 -5.77
C SER A 31 11.35 8.49 -5.93
N GLN A 32 11.44 9.00 -7.15
CA GLN A 32 11.97 10.33 -7.46
C GLN A 32 10.90 11.42 -7.42
N LEU A 33 9.64 11.06 -7.29
CA LEU A 33 8.51 12.00 -7.22
C LEU A 33 8.35 12.56 -5.80
N SER A 34 9.30 13.38 -5.38
CA SER A 34 9.44 13.85 -4.00
C SER A 34 8.27 14.70 -3.48
N ASN A 35 7.43 15.23 -4.37
CA ASN A 35 6.24 16.02 -3.99
C ASN A 35 4.96 15.19 -3.95
N LEU A 36 5.04 13.88 -4.20
CA LEU A 36 3.88 13.04 -4.26
C LEU A 36 3.19 12.91 -2.89
N LEU A 37 1.89 13.20 -2.87
CA LEU A 37 1.02 13.11 -1.69
C LEU A 37 0.15 11.85 -1.72
N ALA A 38 -0.24 11.40 -2.91
CA ALA A 38 -1.07 10.22 -3.08
C ALA A 38 -0.59 9.36 -4.25
N LEU A 39 -0.46 8.06 -3.99
CA LEU A 39 -0.08 7.06 -4.97
C LEU A 39 -1.05 5.88 -4.93
N CYS A 40 -1.63 5.57 -6.08
CA CYS A 40 -2.41 4.35 -6.27
C CYS A 40 -1.80 3.54 -7.41
N ILE A 41 -1.39 2.31 -7.13
CA ILE A 41 -0.85 1.38 -8.12
C ILE A 41 -1.67 0.11 -8.15
N GLU A 42 -2.04 -0.32 -9.36
CA GLU A 42 -2.91 -1.46 -9.56
C GLU A 42 -2.29 -2.47 -10.52
N ASN A 43 -2.36 -3.74 -10.13
CA ASN A 43 -2.01 -4.90 -10.94
C ASN A 43 -0.54 -4.94 -11.41
N PHE A 44 0.39 -4.58 -10.55
CA PHE A 44 1.83 -4.62 -10.84
C PHE A 44 2.36 -6.06 -10.63
N GLN A 45 2.06 -6.95 -11.58
CA GLN A 45 2.30 -8.39 -11.48
C GLN A 45 3.79 -8.80 -11.42
N LYS A 46 4.68 -7.98 -11.94
CA LYS A 46 6.12 -8.24 -11.99
C LYS A 46 6.91 -7.56 -10.89
N ILE A 47 6.23 -6.75 -10.07
CA ILE A 47 6.86 -6.06 -8.94
C ILE A 47 6.51 -6.78 -7.65
N SER A 48 7.52 -7.14 -6.88
CA SER A 48 7.34 -7.68 -5.52
C SER A 48 8.05 -6.83 -4.46
N ASP A 49 9.10 -6.11 -4.84
CA ASP A 49 9.84 -5.23 -3.95
C ASP A 49 9.34 -3.77 -4.09
N TYR A 50 8.79 -3.25 -2.99
CA TYR A 50 8.27 -1.89 -2.90
C TYR A 50 9.11 -0.98 -2.00
N HIS A 51 10.32 -1.39 -1.65
CA HIS A 51 11.19 -0.69 -0.70
C HIS A 51 11.50 0.76 -1.11
N SER A 52 11.63 1.01 -2.41
CA SER A 52 11.93 2.34 -2.94
C SER A 52 10.85 3.38 -2.59
N LEU A 53 9.61 2.95 -2.32
CA LEU A 53 8.53 3.85 -1.93
C LEU A 53 8.79 4.56 -0.59
N ALA A 54 9.67 4.03 0.26
CA ALA A 54 10.05 4.67 1.52
C ALA A 54 10.72 6.05 1.33
N LYS A 55 11.23 6.35 0.14
CA LYS A 55 11.79 7.66 -0.21
C LYS A 55 10.72 8.74 -0.38
N LEU A 56 9.45 8.37 -0.57
CA LEU A 56 8.33 9.28 -0.73
C LEU A 56 7.87 9.83 0.63
N ASN A 57 8.68 10.70 1.22
CA ASN A 57 8.49 11.15 2.60
C ASN A 57 7.35 12.16 2.79
N LYS A 58 6.72 12.63 1.71
CA LYS A 58 5.50 13.45 1.76
C LYS A 58 4.23 12.66 1.51
N LEU A 59 4.35 11.39 1.15
CA LEU A 59 3.20 10.57 0.77
C LEU A 59 2.26 10.38 1.97
N GLU A 60 1.01 10.78 1.81
CA GLU A 60 -0.03 10.66 2.83
C GLU A 60 -1.02 9.53 2.51
N SER A 61 -1.14 9.15 1.24
CA SER A 61 -2.07 8.11 0.77
C SER A 61 -1.34 7.12 -0.13
N LEU A 62 -1.43 5.83 0.23
CA LEU A 62 -0.85 4.73 -0.54
C LEU A 62 -1.86 3.63 -0.74
N SER A 63 -2.08 3.25 -2.00
CA SER A 63 -2.91 2.11 -2.37
C SER A 63 -2.11 1.16 -3.25
N ILE A 64 -1.96 -0.08 -2.81
CA ILE A 64 -1.31 -1.18 -3.54
C ILE A 64 -2.35 -2.28 -3.70
N ILE A 65 -2.83 -2.48 -4.93
CA ILE A 65 -3.93 -3.39 -5.19
C ILE A 65 -3.64 -4.30 -6.39
N GLY A 66 -4.11 -5.53 -6.31
CA GLY A 66 -4.12 -6.45 -7.44
C GLY A 66 -5.24 -6.16 -8.42
N ASN A 67 -5.50 -7.09 -9.35
CA ASN A 67 -6.59 -6.94 -10.31
C ASN A 67 -7.94 -7.25 -9.65
N GLY A 68 -8.81 -6.25 -9.54
CA GLY A 68 -10.13 -6.40 -8.93
C GLY A 68 -11.18 -7.05 -9.84
N LEU A 69 -11.02 -6.97 -11.16
CA LEU A 69 -11.98 -7.51 -12.13
C LEU A 69 -11.80 -9.01 -12.39
N SER A 70 -10.57 -9.46 -12.33
CA SER A 70 -10.20 -10.87 -12.43
C SER A 70 -9.23 -11.11 -11.28
N PRO A 71 -9.64 -11.79 -10.20
CA PRO A 71 -8.85 -11.79 -8.96
C PRO A 71 -7.47 -12.42 -9.18
N GLN A 72 -6.58 -11.64 -9.72
CA GLN A 72 -5.16 -11.93 -9.83
C GLN A 72 -4.43 -11.20 -8.72
N TYR A 73 -3.95 -11.98 -7.77
CA TYR A 73 -3.18 -11.44 -6.66
C TYR A 73 -1.80 -10.99 -7.13
N ILE A 74 -1.40 -9.81 -6.70
CA ILE A 74 0.00 -9.42 -6.73
C ILE A 74 0.73 -10.02 -5.53
N HIS A 75 2.05 -10.16 -5.64
CA HIS A 75 2.89 -10.67 -4.56
C HIS A 75 3.84 -9.58 -4.08
N VAL A 76 3.81 -9.30 -2.79
CA VAL A 76 4.64 -8.27 -2.16
C VAL A 76 5.59 -8.95 -1.18
N ASP A 77 6.88 -8.66 -1.26
CA ASP A 77 7.89 -9.32 -0.44
C ASP A 77 7.73 -8.98 1.04
N SER A 78 7.59 -7.70 1.35
CA SER A 78 7.50 -7.19 2.72
C SER A 78 6.85 -5.81 2.76
N LEU A 79 6.22 -5.48 3.89
CA LEU A 79 5.70 -4.14 4.20
C LEU A 79 6.65 -3.33 5.08
N ARG A 80 7.90 -3.75 5.28
CA ARG A 80 8.87 -3.05 6.13
C ARG A 80 9.10 -1.59 5.72
N PHE A 81 8.97 -1.28 4.44
CA PHE A 81 9.11 0.10 3.96
C PHE A 81 8.14 1.07 4.65
N LEU A 82 6.98 0.58 5.13
CA LEU A 82 6.01 1.39 5.86
C LEU A 82 6.56 1.95 7.17
N GLU A 83 7.53 1.30 7.79
CA GLU A 83 8.15 1.75 9.04
C GLU A 83 8.83 3.13 8.90
N LYS A 84 9.17 3.53 7.68
CA LYS A 84 9.76 4.84 7.34
C LYS A 84 8.76 5.85 6.80
N MET A 85 7.47 5.50 6.77
CA MET A 85 6.41 6.29 6.16
C MET A 85 5.38 6.75 7.19
N GLU A 86 5.86 7.31 8.32
CA GLU A 86 5.02 7.71 9.46
C GLU A 86 3.94 8.75 9.13
N GLN A 87 4.12 9.49 8.04
CA GLN A 87 3.18 10.51 7.58
C GLN A 87 1.94 9.93 6.90
N LEU A 88 1.91 8.61 6.59
CA LEU A 88 0.76 8.00 5.95
C LEU A 88 -0.51 8.15 6.79
N ARG A 89 -1.58 8.62 6.15
CA ARG A 89 -2.93 8.76 6.70
C ARG A 89 -3.90 7.76 6.11
N PHE A 90 -3.63 7.28 4.91
CA PHE A 90 -4.45 6.31 4.19
C PHE A 90 -3.56 5.17 3.69
N PHE A 91 -3.92 3.94 4.02
CA PHE A 91 -3.28 2.74 3.46
C PHE A 91 -4.31 1.72 3.03
N ARG A 92 -4.19 1.27 1.78
CA ARG A 92 -5.04 0.23 1.20
C ARG A 92 -4.16 -0.84 0.56
N PHE A 93 -4.38 -2.09 0.97
CA PHE A 93 -3.65 -3.26 0.48
C PHE A 93 -4.66 -4.38 0.23
N MET A 94 -5.00 -4.58 -1.03
CA MET A 94 -6.10 -5.46 -1.44
C MET A 94 -5.69 -6.33 -2.62
N THR A 95 -6.26 -7.55 -2.71
CA THR A 95 -5.96 -8.50 -3.77
C THR A 95 -4.45 -8.67 -3.93
N ALA A 96 -3.78 -8.75 -2.80
CA ALA A 96 -2.32 -8.83 -2.69
C ALA A 96 -1.95 -9.87 -1.63
N ARG A 97 -0.89 -10.62 -1.90
CA ARG A 97 -0.34 -11.61 -0.97
C ARG A 97 1.01 -11.14 -0.46
N LEU A 98 1.15 -11.11 0.85
CA LEU A 98 2.40 -10.76 1.52
C LEU A 98 3.23 -12.03 1.70
N LYS A 99 4.41 -12.08 1.10
CA LYS A 99 5.25 -13.28 1.09
C LYS A 99 5.77 -13.64 2.48
N ASP A 100 6.19 -12.65 3.26
CA ASP A 100 6.67 -12.87 4.64
C ASP A 100 5.53 -12.99 5.66
N LYS A 101 4.29 -12.76 5.24
CA LYS A 101 3.07 -12.79 6.07
C LYS A 101 3.11 -11.87 7.29
N ASN A 102 4.02 -10.90 7.31
CA ASN A 102 4.23 -10.01 8.44
C ASN A 102 3.56 -8.66 8.22
N PHE A 103 2.38 -8.44 8.82
CA PHE A 103 1.63 -7.18 8.77
C PHE A 103 1.99 -6.22 9.92
N LYS A 104 2.89 -6.59 10.82
CA LYS A 104 3.29 -5.74 11.96
C LYS A 104 3.82 -4.36 11.56
N PRO A 105 4.51 -4.17 10.42
CA PRO A 105 4.94 -2.84 9.99
C PRO A 105 3.81 -1.81 9.90
N VAL A 106 2.57 -2.25 9.65
CA VAL A 106 1.39 -1.36 9.64
C VAL A 106 1.19 -0.67 10.99
N LEU A 107 1.57 -1.31 12.09
CA LEU A 107 1.45 -0.76 13.44
C LEU A 107 2.34 0.47 13.68
N ALA A 108 3.36 0.69 12.85
CA ALA A 108 4.20 1.88 12.89
C ALA A 108 3.49 3.14 12.37
N LEU A 109 2.39 2.99 11.66
CA LEU A 109 1.65 4.08 11.00
C LEU A 109 0.71 4.79 11.99
N LYS A 110 1.28 5.57 12.91
CA LYS A 110 0.52 6.21 14.00
C LYS A 110 -0.40 7.35 13.55
N ASN A 111 -0.23 7.86 12.34
CA ASN A 111 -1.08 8.90 11.75
C ASN A 111 -2.19 8.33 10.86
N LEU A 112 -2.29 7.01 10.77
CA LEU A 112 -3.25 6.35 9.88
C LEU A 112 -4.69 6.60 10.34
N GLU A 113 -5.49 7.17 9.43
CA GLU A 113 -6.92 7.45 9.63
C GLU A 113 -7.80 6.44 8.90
N HIS A 114 -7.33 5.90 7.77
CA HIS A 114 -8.03 4.90 6.98
C HIS A 114 -7.13 3.69 6.74
N LEU A 115 -7.64 2.49 7.05
CA LEU A 115 -6.94 1.23 6.81
C LEU A 115 -7.90 0.20 6.18
N THR A 116 -7.53 -0.28 5.00
CA THR A 116 -8.24 -1.35 4.32
C THR A 116 -7.27 -2.45 3.93
N LEU A 117 -7.45 -3.62 4.53
CA LEU A 117 -6.68 -4.84 4.27
C LEU A 117 -7.63 -5.97 3.94
N SER A 118 -7.31 -6.81 2.96
CA SER A 118 -8.08 -8.03 2.74
C SER A 118 -7.99 -8.95 3.95
N PRO A 119 -9.09 -9.52 4.45
CA PRO A 119 -9.05 -10.42 5.58
C PRO A 119 -8.13 -11.62 5.32
N SER A 120 -7.29 -11.94 6.30
CA SER A 120 -6.41 -13.11 6.30
C SER A 120 -6.21 -13.58 7.73
N LYS A 121 -5.67 -14.80 7.89
CA LYS A 121 -5.36 -15.35 9.22
C LYS A 121 -4.40 -14.43 9.99
N GLU A 122 -3.38 -13.91 9.30
CA GLU A 122 -2.37 -13.04 9.89
C GLU A 122 -2.99 -11.72 10.38
N ILE A 123 -3.89 -11.14 9.59
CA ILE A 123 -4.57 -9.89 9.96
C ILE A 123 -5.55 -10.14 11.12
N LYS A 124 -6.28 -11.25 11.10
CA LYS A 124 -7.16 -11.61 12.22
C LYS A 124 -6.39 -11.70 13.54
N CYS A 125 -5.18 -12.28 13.52
CA CYS A 125 -4.31 -12.35 14.69
C CYS A 125 -3.87 -10.97 15.21
N LEU A 126 -3.72 -9.98 14.33
CA LEU A 126 -3.30 -8.61 14.66
C LEU A 126 -4.47 -7.63 14.82
N TYR A 127 -5.69 -8.08 14.60
CA TYR A 127 -6.85 -7.19 14.53
C TYR A 127 -6.97 -6.25 15.73
N ASN A 128 -6.83 -6.81 16.93
CA ASN A 128 -6.99 -6.02 18.18
C ASN A 128 -5.93 -4.93 18.34
N GLU A 129 -4.73 -5.14 17.77
CA GLU A 129 -3.68 -4.13 17.79
C GLU A 129 -3.90 -3.09 16.68
N LEU A 130 -4.24 -3.53 15.48
CA LEU A 130 -4.48 -2.65 14.32
C LEU A 130 -5.64 -1.69 14.57
N VAL A 131 -6.74 -2.19 15.13
CA VAL A 131 -7.95 -1.36 15.38
C VAL A 131 -7.74 -0.29 16.44
N LYS A 132 -6.69 -0.44 17.28
CA LYS A 132 -6.30 0.51 18.32
C LYS A 132 -5.33 1.59 17.84
N LEU A 133 -4.95 1.61 16.56
CA LEU A 133 -4.13 2.70 16.03
C LEU A 133 -4.78 4.05 16.39
N PRO A 134 -4.00 5.02 16.90
CA PRO A 134 -4.57 6.14 17.67
C PRO A 134 -5.49 7.08 16.87
N LYS A 135 -5.30 7.16 15.55
CA LYS A 135 -6.09 8.05 14.68
C LYS A 135 -7.02 7.29 13.74
N LEU A 136 -7.07 5.97 13.82
CA LEU A 136 -7.83 5.15 12.87
C LEU A 136 -9.34 5.35 13.04
N LYS A 137 -10.02 5.77 11.96
CA LYS A 137 -11.45 6.07 11.93
C LYS A 137 -12.21 5.33 10.84
N TYR A 138 -11.58 5.08 9.69
CA TYR A 138 -12.22 4.62 8.47
C TYR A 138 -11.57 3.36 7.90
N GLY A 139 -12.22 2.80 6.88
CA GLY A 139 -11.76 1.65 6.15
C GLY A 139 -12.33 0.34 6.68
N LEU A 140 -12.11 -0.75 5.95
CA LEU A 140 -12.73 -2.04 6.25
C LEU A 140 -12.47 -2.51 7.69
N LEU A 141 -11.28 -2.24 8.22
CA LEU A 141 -10.94 -2.65 9.58
C LEU A 141 -11.86 -2.04 10.64
N LYS A 142 -12.31 -0.82 10.44
CA LYS A 142 -13.23 -0.12 11.35
C LYS A 142 -14.71 -0.36 11.00
N GLU A 143 -15.01 -0.30 9.71
CA GLU A 143 -16.40 -0.29 9.24
C GLU A 143 -16.99 -1.69 9.09
N ARG A 144 -16.14 -2.70 8.91
CA ARG A 144 -16.54 -4.09 8.69
C ARG A 144 -15.79 -5.04 9.60
N ALA A 145 -15.83 -4.76 10.90
CA ALA A 145 -15.15 -5.53 11.95
C ALA A 145 -15.49 -7.04 11.89
N GLU A 146 -16.72 -7.37 11.51
CA GLU A 146 -17.18 -8.74 11.37
C GLU A 146 -16.35 -9.59 10.39
N MET A 147 -15.68 -8.97 9.43
CA MET A 147 -14.82 -9.68 8.48
C MET A 147 -13.53 -10.22 9.11
N TYR A 148 -13.17 -9.73 10.30
CA TYR A 148 -11.89 -10.02 10.95
C TYR A 148 -12.03 -10.76 12.29
N LEU A 149 -13.22 -10.91 12.81
CA LEU A 149 -13.45 -11.40 14.18
C LEU A 149 -13.85 -12.87 14.28
N ASP A 150 -14.02 -13.58 13.16
CA ASP A 150 -14.42 -15.01 13.15
C ASP A 150 -13.24 -15.96 13.40
#